data_6c9d811e9da03fc670cf620311e9a974
#
_entry.id   6c9d811e9da03fc670cf620311e9a974
#
_cell.length_a   1.000
_cell.length_b   1.000
_cell.length_c   1.000
_cell.angle_alpha   90.00
_cell.angle_beta   90.00
_cell.angle_gamma   90.00
#
_symmetry.space_group_name_H-M   'P 1'
#
loop_
_entity.id
_entity.type
_entity.pdbx_description
1 polymer ?
#
loop_
_entity_poly.entity_id
_entity_poly.type
_entity_poly.pdbx_seq_one_letter_code
_entity_poly.pdbx_strand_id
1 'polypeptide(L)'
;MRTLVAVTISLAVVSAGVVTACGQHTDQVTGTTTARPHPQREAPAPGRAEPAHSVVARPVNPDPRVGVIFLGGGDLHVCTGSVLHSPGGDLVLTAAHCLPAGFPVTFVPGFADAAPAGDVWTVTAVYLDPRWVAARDPRADYAILRVSRAGGRSVEAQAGSAFTLGAAPARGSRVTVTAYAAGVGGRPIGCQAGTGITAGGFPELPCAGLVDGTSGAPWVSGSTVTGVIGGLDGGGCTDDVSYSPPFDDHTAALVARAEAGGPGDTAPSGIDDPC
;
A
#
# COMPACT_ATOMS: atom_id res chain seq x y z
N MET A 1 -22.48 20.26 43.59
CA MET A 1 -22.21 21.65 43.13
C MET A 1 -21.75 21.54 41.69
N ARG A 2 -22.63 21.97 40.78
CA ARG A 2 -22.37 21.97 39.31
C ARG A 2 -21.98 23.39 38.92
N THR A 3 -20.81 23.56 38.35
CA THR A 3 -20.32 24.82 37.81
C THR A 3 -20.48 24.78 36.28
N LEU A 4 -21.38 25.61 35.78
CA LEU A 4 -21.60 25.88 34.35
C LEU A 4 -20.57 26.94 33.90
N VAL A 5 -19.82 26.62 32.85
CA VAL A 5 -18.98 27.60 32.15
C VAL A 5 -19.68 27.96 30.85
N ALA A 6 -20.04 29.24 30.73
CA ALA A 6 -20.62 29.82 29.54
C ALA A 6 -19.51 30.22 28.54
N VAL A 7 -19.61 29.77 27.30
CA VAL A 7 -18.74 30.18 26.18
C VAL A 7 -19.50 31.20 25.35
N THR A 8 -18.98 32.43 25.27
CA THR A 8 -19.48 33.50 24.42
C THR A 8 -18.81 33.44 23.04
N ILE A 9 -19.62 33.33 21.99
CA ILE A 9 -19.20 33.39 20.59
C ILE A 9 -19.31 34.80 20.08
N SER A 10 -18.19 35.39 19.65
CA SER A 10 -18.16 36.72 18.99
C SER A 10 -18.16 36.53 17.46
N LEU A 11 -19.20 37.07 16.81
CA LEU A 11 -19.29 37.19 15.35
C LEU A 11 -18.53 38.44 14.90
N ALA A 12 -17.57 38.25 13.99
CA ALA A 12 -16.96 39.37 13.25
C ALA A 12 -17.54 39.41 11.83
N VAL A 13 -18.16 40.52 11.49
CA VAL A 13 -18.68 40.84 10.15
C VAL A 13 -17.57 41.59 9.38
N VAL A 14 -17.19 41.10 8.22
CA VAL A 14 -16.28 41.78 7.29
C VAL A 14 -17.07 42.22 6.06
N SER A 15 -17.11 43.54 5.84
CA SER A 15 -17.80 44.20 4.74
C SER A 15 -16.94 44.20 3.46
N ALA A 16 -17.55 43.84 2.35
CA ALA A 16 -16.95 43.92 1.02
C ALA A 16 -17.07 45.35 0.47
N GLY A 17 -15.95 45.93 0.07
CA GLY A 17 -15.90 47.19 -0.69
C GLY A 17 -15.71 46.92 -2.18
N VAL A 18 -16.65 47.41 -3.00
CA VAL A 18 -16.59 47.43 -4.46
C VAL A 18 -15.92 48.75 -4.89
N VAL A 19 -14.88 48.72 -5.69
CA VAL A 19 -14.27 49.87 -6.34
C VAL A 19 -14.42 49.73 -7.87
N THR A 20 -15.25 50.60 -8.43
CA THR A 20 -15.44 50.78 -9.87
C THR A 20 -14.51 51.90 -10.32
N ALA A 21 -13.65 51.60 -11.31
CA ALA A 21 -12.87 52.66 -11.99
C ALA A 21 -13.21 52.63 -13.47
N CYS A 22 -13.85 53.72 -13.96
CA CYS A 22 -13.96 54.10 -15.34
C CYS A 22 -12.68 54.86 -15.78
N GLY A 23 -12.12 54.52 -16.91
CA GLY A 23 -10.98 55.24 -17.53
C GLY A 23 -11.15 55.31 -19.03
N GLN A 24 -11.05 56.53 -19.52
CA GLN A 24 -11.50 57.14 -20.78
C GLN A 24 -10.70 56.75 -22.03
N HIS A 25 -11.39 56.75 -23.18
CA HIS A 25 -10.88 56.78 -24.55
C HIS A 25 -10.00 57.97 -24.82
N THR A 26 -8.93 57.81 -25.58
CA THR A 26 -8.40 58.80 -26.49
C THR A 26 -8.00 58.15 -27.81
N ASP A 27 -8.72 58.53 -28.86
CA ASP A 27 -8.36 58.27 -30.26
C ASP A 27 -7.10 59.04 -30.65
N GLN A 28 -6.17 58.39 -31.32
CA GLN A 28 -5.28 59.06 -32.30
C GLN A 28 -5.08 58.20 -33.54
N VAL A 29 -5.59 58.73 -34.63
CA VAL A 29 -5.36 58.28 -36.01
C VAL A 29 -4.05 58.87 -36.47
N THR A 30 -3.15 58.09 -37.04
CA THR A 30 -2.34 58.43 -38.25
C THR A 30 -1.49 57.24 -38.70
N GLY A 31 -1.49 57.04 -40.03
CA GLY A 31 -0.34 56.48 -40.74
C GLY A 31 -0.45 55.07 -41.28
N THR A 32 -1.00 54.97 -42.48
CA THR A 32 -1.01 53.81 -43.37
C THR A 32 0.42 53.42 -43.78
N THR A 33 0.75 52.10 -43.49
CA THR A 33 1.75 51.40 -44.31
C THR A 33 1.34 49.94 -44.39
N THR A 34 0.90 49.52 -45.56
CA THR A 34 0.54 48.16 -45.94
C THR A 34 1.79 47.29 -46.00
N ALA A 35 2.03 46.50 -44.96
CA ALA A 35 2.94 45.35 -45.01
C ALA A 35 2.10 44.08 -45.10
N ARG A 36 2.34 43.32 -46.18
CA ARG A 36 1.70 42.05 -46.50
C ARG A 36 2.04 41.01 -45.39
N PRO A 37 1.10 40.35 -44.76
CA PRO A 37 1.41 39.32 -43.75
C PRO A 37 2.03 38.11 -44.42
N HIS A 38 3.21 37.71 -43.93
CA HIS A 38 3.74 36.37 -44.16
C HIS A 38 2.85 35.38 -43.48
N PRO A 39 2.53 34.20 -44.07
CA PRO A 39 1.81 33.14 -43.36
C PRO A 39 2.72 32.61 -42.24
N GLN A 40 2.36 32.91 -41.02
CA GLN A 40 2.94 32.27 -39.87
C GLN A 40 2.52 30.79 -39.92
N ARG A 41 3.51 29.94 -40.03
CA ARG A 41 3.34 28.48 -39.86
C ARG A 41 2.85 28.25 -38.44
N GLU A 42 1.58 27.92 -38.31
CA GLU A 42 0.95 27.57 -37.04
C GLU A 42 1.73 26.41 -36.42
N ALA A 43 2.28 26.61 -35.22
CA ALA A 43 2.92 25.54 -34.48
C ALA A 43 1.87 24.46 -34.19
N PRO A 44 2.20 23.17 -34.32
CA PRO A 44 1.25 22.11 -33.95
C PRO A 44 0.79 22.31 -32.50
N ALA A 45 -0.51 22.32 -32.28
CA ALA A 45 -1.09 22.34 -30.93
C ALA A 45 -0.47 21.20 -30.13
N PRO A 46 -0.11 21.43 -28.86
CA PRO A 46 0.39 20.37 -28.03
C PRO A 46 -0.65 19.23 -28.04
N GLY A 47 -0.22 18.07 -28.54
CA GLY A 47 -1.06 16.87 -28.60
C GLY A 47 -1.69 16.65 -27.24
N ARG A 48 -3.01 16.53 -27.23
CA ARG A 48 -3.77 16.13 -26.04
C ARG A 48 -3.13 14.84 -25.58
N ALA A 49 -2.49 14.84 -24.41
CA ALA A 49 -1.96 13.63 -23.79
C ALA A 49 -3.11 12.63 -23.75
N GLU A 50 -2.99 11.50 -24.43
CA GLU A 50 -3.93 10.40 -24.26
C GLU A 50 -4.00 10.07 -22.75
N PRO A 51 -5.19 9.87 -22.20
CA PRO A 51 -5.28 9.44 -20.80
C PRO A 51 -4.45 8.18 -20.65
N ALA A 52 -3.44 8.22 -19.79
CA ALA A 52 -2.66 7.06 -19.46
C ALA A 52 -3.64 5.97 -19.06
N HIS A 53 -3.68 4.87 -19.82
CA HIS A 53 -4.54 3.73 -19.49
C HIS A 53 -4.16 3.29 -18.08
N SER A 54 -5.04 3.51 -17.10
CA SER A 54 -4.85 3.05 -15.74
C SER A 54 -4.77 1.52 -15.78
N VAL A 55 -3.69 0.98 -15.21
CA VAL A 55 -3.52 -0.46 -15.06
C VAL A 55 -4.58 -0.93 -14.07
N VAL A 56 -5.24 -2.06 -14.39
CA VAL A 56 -6.31 -2.63 -13.55
C VAL A 56 -5.91 -4.03 -13.14
N ALA A 57 -6.08 -4.35 -11.87
CA ALA A 57 -5.88 -5.70 -11.34
C ALA A 57 -6.85 -6.69 -12.00
N ARG A 58 -6.37 -7.87 -12.30
CA ARG A 58 -7.12 -8.93 -12.98
C ARG A 58 -6.92 -10.26 -12.27
N PRO A 59 -7.87 -11.23 -12.38
CA PRO A 59 -7.64 -12.57 -11.89
C PRO A 59 -6.33 -13.16 -12.44
N VAL A 60 -5.54 -13.76 -11.55
CA VAL A 60 -4.28 -14.43 -11.88
C VAL A 60 -4.25 -15.83 -11.27
N ASN A 61 -3.31 -16.67 -11.73
CA ASN A 61 -3.06 -17.94 -11.06
C ASN A 61 -2.42 -17.71 -9.69
N PRO A 62 -2.75 -18.55 -8.67
CA PRO A 62 -2.06 -18.51 -7.39
C PRO A 62 -0.54 -18.65 -7.54
N ASP A 63 0.20 -17.78 -6.86
CA ASP A 63 1.63 -17.94 -6.64
C ASP A 63 1.81 -18.69 -5.30
N PRO A 64 2.50 -19.83 -5.26
CA PRO A 64 2.66 -20.60 -4.03
C PRO A 64 3.38 -19.84 -2.91
N ARG A 65 4.06 -18.74 -3.23
CA ARG A 65 4.74 -17.86 -2.27
C ARG A 65 3.83 -16.78 -1.68
N VAL A 66 2.65 -16.54 -2.28
CA VAL A 66 1.69 -15.53 -1.83
C VAL A 66 0.44 -16.22 -1.31
N GLY A 67 -0.11 -15.75 -0.21
CA GLY A 67 -1.26 -16.39 0.40
C GLY A 67 -2.11 -15.43 1.22
N VAL A 68 -3.13 -15.97 1.81
CA VAL A 68 -4.11 -15.23 2.63
C VAL A 68 -3.79 -15.31 4.12
N ILE A 69 -4.18 -14.27 4.86
CA ILE A 69 -4.12 -14.20 6.31
C ILE A 69 -5.54 -14.24 6.86
N PHE A 70 -5.77 -15.15 7.80
CA PHE A 70 -7.01 -15.28 8.55
C PHE A 70 -6.81 -14.76 9.98
N LEU A 71 -7.84 -14.14 10.53
CA LEU A 71 -7.93 -13.73 11.93
C LEU A 71 -9.06 -14.50 12.63
N GLY A 72 -8.81 -14.96 13.86
CA GLY A 72 -9.85 -15.49 14.72
C GLY A 72 -10.33 -16.92 14.42
N GLY A 73 -9.75 -17.63 13.46
CA GLY A 73 -10.06 -19.05 13.17
C GLY A 73 -11.36 -19.28 12.37
N GLY A 74 -11.92 -18.24 11.74
CA GLY A 74 -13.04 -18.36 10.79
C GLY A 74 -12.55 -18.55 9.34
N ASP A 75 -13.49 -18.54 8.39
CA ASP A 75 -13.23 -18.71 6.96
C ASP A 75 -12.98 -17.38 6.23
N LEU A 76 -13.10 -16.26 6.93
CA LEU A 76 -12.87 -14.93 6.40
C LEU A 76 -11.38 -14.61 6.43
N HIS A 77 -10.75 -14.49 5.27
CA HIS A 77 -9.41 -13.90 5.17
C HIS A 77 -9.50 -12.39 4.97
N VAL A 78 -8.58 -11.69 5.59
CA VAL A 78 -8.65 -10.23 5.72
C VAL A 78 -7.44 -9.52 5.11
N CYS A 79 -6.36 -10.24 4.84
CA CYS A 79 -5.10 -9.68 4.32
C CYS A 79 -4.37 -10.72 3.47
N THR A 80 -3.36 -10.23 2.80
CA THR A 80 -2.41 -11.01 2.00
C THR A 80 -1.05 -11.06 2.70
N GLY A 81 -0.33 -12.17 2.56
CA GLY A 81 1.05 -12.31 3.01
C GLY A 81 1.92 -13.01 1.98
N SER A 82 3.22 -12.98 2.18
CA SER A 82 4.17 -13.62 1.26
C SER A 82 5.31 -14.31 1.99
N VAL A 83 5.71 -15.46 1.48
CA VAL A 83 6.83 -16.27 2.03
C VAL A 83 8.14 -15.53 1.78
N LEU A 84 8.84 -15.21 2.86
CA LEU A 84 10.12 -14.53 2.84
C LEU A 84 11.24 -15.54 3.10
N HIS A 85 12.30 -15.47 2.29
CA HIS A 85 13.47 -16.31 2.45
C HIS A 85 14.14 -16.08 3.82
N SER A 86 14.45 -17.18 4.50
CA SER A 86 15.16 -17.15 5.78
C SER A 86 15.91 -18.48 6.00
N PRO A 87 16.92 -18.53 6.86
CA PRO A 87 17.60 -19.78 7.19
C PRO A 87 16.69 -20.88 7.72
N GLY A 88 15.60 -20.49 8.44
CA GLY A 88 14.56 -21.43 8.94
C GLY A 88 13.50 -21.77 7.91
N GLY A 89 13.36 -20.95 6.87
CA GLY A 89 12.31 -21.07 5.85
C GLY A 89 10.90 -20.91 6.41
N ASP A 90 10.75 -20.21 7.53
CA ASP A 90 9.53 -20.12 8.33
C ASP A 90 8.98 -18.69 8.46
N LEU A 91 9.47 -17.75 7.64
CA LEU A 91 9.07 -16.35 7.70
C LEU A 91 8.05 -15.97 6.61
N VAL A 92 7.11 -15.11 7.00
CA VAL A 92 6.09 -14.51 6.13
C VAL A 92 6.09 -13.01 6.35
N LEU A 93 6.07 -12.23 5.26
CA LEU A 93 5.95 -10.78 5.25
C LEU A 93 4.49 -10.39 5.00
N THR A 94 4.01 -9.37 5.71
CA THR A 94 2.67 -8.76 5.53
C THR A 94 2.69 -7.29 6.01
N ALA A 95 1.53 -6.61 5.98
CA ALA A 95 1.37 -5.30 6.61
C ALA A 95 1.13 -5.45 8.13
N ALA A 96 1.59 -4.48 8.91
CA ALA A 96 1.45 -4.54 10.37
C ALA A 96 0.01 -4.29 10.83
N HIS A 97 -0.76 -3.46 10.12
CA HIS A 97 -2.16 -3.21 10.41
C HIS A 97 -3.04 -4.46 10.27
N CYS A 98 -2.60 -5.48 9.53
CA CYS A 98 -3.26 -6.78 9.40
C CYS A 98 -3.29 -7.60 10.71
N LEU A 99 -2.58 -7.17 11.76
CA LEU A 99 -2.27 -8.00 12.92
C LEU A 99 -2.73 -7.34 14.23
N PRO A 100 -4.04 -7.14 14.45
CA PRO A 100 -4.54 -6.62 15.72
C PRO A 100 -4.27 -7.60 16.84
N ALA A 101 -3.93 -7.09 18.05
CA ALA A 101 -3.73 -7.94 19.22
C ALA A 101 -4.99 -8.71 19.60
N GLY A 102 -4.80 -9.91 20.15
CA GLY A 102 -5.89 -10.71 20.74
C GLY A 102 -6.56 -11.71 19.78
N PHE A 103 -6.12 -11.78 18.53
CA PHE A 103 -6.64 -12.77 17.57
C PHE A 103 -5.57 -13.80 17.21
N PRO A 104 -5.93 -15.11 17.17
CA PRO A 104 -5.08 -16.09 16.52
C PRO A 104 -4.97 -15.77 15.03
N VAL A 105 -3.77 -15.90 14.49
CA VAL A 105 -3.46 -15.59 13.08
C VAL A 105 -3.01 -16.88 12.40
N THR A 106 -3.54 -17.13 11.21
CA THR A 106 -3.06 -18.21 10.34
C THR A 106 -2.77 -17.70 8.94
N PHE A 107 -1.87 -18.38 8.25
CA PHE A 107 -1.46 -18.10 6.88
C PHE A 107 -1.65 -19.32 5.99
N VAL A 108 -2.15 -19.13 4.78
CA VAL A 108 -2.32 -20.20 3.79
C VAL A 108 -1.66 -19.76 2.48
N PRO A 109 -0.46 -20.30 2.16
CA PRO A 109 0.24 -19.98 0.91
C PRO A 109 -0.48 -20.61 -0.30
N GLY A 110 -0.44 -19.93 -1.45
CA GLY A 110 -1.03 -20.42 -2.70
C GLY A 110 -2.54 -20.65 -2.65
N PHE A 111 -3.25 -19.91 -1.80
CA PHE A 111 -4.68 -20.09 -1.57
C PHE A 111 -5.50 -20.06 -2.86
N ALA A 112 -6.45 -20.99 -2.98
CA ALA A 112 -7.38 -21.07 -4.10
C ALA A 112 -8.72 -21.67 -3.60
N ASP A 113 -9.71 -20.82 -3.44
CA ASP A 113 -11.10 -21.11 -3.07
C ASP A 113 -11.29 -21.76 -1.67
N ALA A 114 -10.35 -22.58 -1.21
CA ALA A 114 -10.40 -23.22 0.10
C ALA A 114 -8.99 -23.47 0.66
N ALA A 115 -8.89 -23.57 1.98
CA ALA A 115 -7.68 -23.95 2.70
C ALA A 115 -7.75 -25.44 3.10
N PRO A 116 -7.04 -26.35 2.42
CA PRO A 116 -6.90 -27.71 2.92
C PRO A 116 -6.28 -27.68 4.32
N ALA A 117 -6.77 -28.52 5.23
CA ALA A 117 -6.30 -28.52 6.63
C ALA A 117 -4.77 -28.70 6.76
N GLY A 118 -4.15 -29.40 5.80
CA GLY A 118 -2.70 -29.58 5.72
C GLY A 118 -1.92 -28.33 5.26
N ASP A 119 -2.57 -27.29 4.78
CA ASP A 119 -1.92 -26.09 4.21
C ASP A 119 -2.07 -24.85 5.10
N VAL A 120 -2.68 -24.99 6.27
CA VAL A 120 -2.84 -23.92 7.25
C VAL A 120 -1.61 -23.83 8.14
N TRP A 121 -0.99 -22.64 8.17
CA TRP A 121 0.18 -22.32 8.99
C TRP A 121 -0.22 -21.44 10.15
N THR A 122 0.11 -21.85 11.38
CA THR A 122 -0.13 -21.05 12.59
C THR A 122 0.98 -20.04 12.78
N VAL A 123 0.64 -18.78 13.03
CA VAL A 123 1.59 -17.74 13.43
C VAL A 123 1.99 -17.98 14.88
N THR A 124 3.29 -18.16 15.13
CA THR A 124 3.87 -18.41 16.46
C THR A 124 4.58 -17.19 17.06
N ALA A 125 4.98 -16.26 16.22
CA ALA A 125 5.53 -14.97 16.65
C ALA A 125 5.26 -13.91 15.58
N VAL A 126 5.04 -12.68 16.03
CA VAL A 126 4.88 -11.48 15.21
C VAL A 126 6.03 -10.54 15.54
N TYR A 127 6.75 -10.07 14.53
CA TYR A 127 7.82 -9.08 14.69
C TYR A 127 7.40 -7.78 14.02
N LEU A 128 7.40 -6.70 14.80
CA LEU A 128 6.94 -5.37 14.41
C LEU A 128 8.06 -4.35 14.56
N ASP A 129 8.05 -3.35 13.70
CA ASP A 129 8.91 -2.19 13.90
C ASP A 129 8.47 -1.43 15.17
N PRO A 130 9.40 -0.99 16.04
CA PRO A 130 9.05 -0.21 17.23
C PRO A 130 8.24 1.06 16.95
N ARG A 131 8.42 1.68 15.78
CA ARG A 131 7.63 2.86 15.35
C ARG A 131 6.16 2.51 15.16
N TRP A 132 5.85 1.32 14.64
CA TRP A 132 4.48 0.81 14.54
C TRP A 132 3.89 0.56 15.92
N VAL A 133 4.61 -0.13 16.77
CA VAL A 133 4.15 -0.45 18.13
C VAL A 133 3.86 0.82 18.95
N ALA A 134 4.71 1.83 18.82
CA ALA A 134 4.60 3.07 19.60
C ALA A 134 3.54 4.05 19.09
N ALA A 135 3.37 4.18 17.78
CA ALA A 135 2.58 5.27 17.19
C ALA A 135 1.84 4.89 15.90
N ARG A 136 1.84 3.64 15.48
CA ARG A 136 1.32 3.20 14.18
C ARG A 136 1.85 4.05 13.02
N ASP A 137 3.16 4.33 13.05
CA ASP A 137 3.82 5.10 12.00
C ASP A 137 3.62 4.42 10.64
N PRO A 138 2.98 5.07 9.65
CA PRO A 138 2.74 4.47 8.33
C PRO A 138 4.03 4.03 7.62
N ARG A 139 5.18 4.59 7.98
CA ARG A 139 6.49 4.18 7.45
C ARG A 139 6.96 2.84 7.98
N ALA A 140 6.30 2.32 9.01
CA ALA A 140 6.60 1.08 9.70
C ALA A 140 5.46 0.06 9.58
N ASP A 141 4.51 0.27 8.67
CA ASP A 141 3.36 -0.63 8.45
C ASP A 141 3.77 -1.88 7.66
N TYR A 142 4.69 -2.64 8.21
CA TYR A 142 5.10 -3.96 7.76
C TYR A 142 5.38 -4.86 8.97
N ALA A 143 5.20 -6.16 8.80
CA ALA A 143 5.41 -7.15 9.84
C ALA A 143 6.04 -8.42 9.28
N ILE A 144 6.85 -9.07 10.11
CA ILE A 144 7.38 -10.40 9.84
C ILE A 144 6.70 -11.38 10.79
N LEU A 145 6.11 -12.41 10.23
CA LEU A 145 5.48 -13.50 10.97
C LEU A 145 6.41 -14.71 10.97
N ARG A 146 6.57 -15.35 12.10
CA ARG A 146 7.07 -16.72 12.15
C ARG A 146 5.90 -17.65 12.12
N VAL A 147 5.92 -18.61 11.20
CA VAL A 147 4.83 -19.56 11.04
C VAL A 147 5.31 -21.00 11.27
N SER A 148 4.43 -21.83 11.78
CA SER A 148 4.70 -23.25 11.96
C SER A 148 3.49 -24.10 11.60
N ARG A 149 3.75 -25.36 11.30
CA ARG A 149 2.73 -26.38 11.05
C ARG A 149 3.22 -27.75 11.54
N ALA A 150 2.31 -28.58 11.98
CA ALA A 150 2.64 -29.99 12.29
C ALA A 150 3.16 -30.70 11.03
N GLY A 151 4.21 -31.51 11.16
CA GLY A 151 4.78 -32.29 10.07
C GLY A 151 6.17 -31.87 9.58
N GLY A 152 6.80 -30.86 10.19
CA GLY A 152 8.24 -30.59 10.09
C GLY A 152 8.78 -29.96 8.80
N ARG A 153 7.96 -29.75 7.76
CA ARG A 153 8.39 -29.02 6.55
C ARG A 153 8.21 -27.51 6.79
N SER A 154 9.14 -26.66 6.34
CA SER A 154 8.99 -25.21 6.40
C SER A 154 8.02 -24.68 5.34
N VAL A 155 7.50 -23.46 5.52
CA VAL A 155 6.59 -22.83 4.55
C VAL A 155 7.29 -22.54 3.23
N GLU A 156 8.57 -22.15 3.26
CA GLU A 156 9.39 -21.98 2.06
C GLU A 156 9.56 -23.30 1.29
N ALA A 157 9.83 -24.38 1.99
CA ALA A 157 9.95 -25.71 1.37
C ALA A 157 8.61 -26.21 0.78
N GLN A 158 7.47 -25.80 1.34
CA GLN A 158 6.15 -26.08 0.77
C GLN A 158 5.88 -25.24 -0.47
N ALA A 159 6.18 -23.94 -0.44
CA ALA A 159 6.02 -23.04 -1.56
C ALA A 159 7.01 -23.34 -2.71
N GLY A 160 8.08 -24.11 -2.43
CA GLY A 160 9.14 -24.45 -3.38
C GLY A 160 10.17 -23.34 -3.59
N SER A 161 9.89 -22.12 -3.14
CA SER A 161 10.79 -20.95 -3.13
C SER A 161 10.21 -19.86 -2.25
N ALA A 162 10.98 -18.79 -2.01
CA ALA A 162 10.56 -17.62 -1.28
C ALA A 162 11.05 -16.34 -1.95
N PHE A 163 10.55 -15.20 -1.53
CA PHE A 163 11.06 -13.91 -1.96
C PHE A 163 12.24 -13.49 -1.09
N THR A 164 13.21 -12.81 -1.67
CA THR A 164 14.26 -12.13 -0.93
C THR A 164 13.83 -10.70 -0.62
N LEU A 165 14.21 -10.18 0.55
CA LEU A 165 13.96 -8.79 0.89
C LEU A 165 14.85 -7.87 0.03
N GLY A 166 14.26 -6.80 -0.53
CA GLY A 166 14.95 -5.70 -1.19
C GLY A 166 14.63 -4.35 -0.55
N ALA A 167 15.28 -3.31 -1.04
CA ALA A 167 14.94 -1.93 -0.68
C ALA A 167 13.71 -1.44 -1.46
N ALA A 168 13.12 -0.33 -0.98
CA ALA A 168 12.01 0.34 -1.64
C ALA A 168 12.32 0.64 -3.12
N PRO A 169 11.33 0.47 -4.02
CA PRO A 169 11.56 0.63 -5.45
C PRO A 169 11.80 2.10 -5.82
N ALA A 170 12.73 2.35 -6.72
CA ALA A 170 12.88 3.67 -7.32
C ALA A 170 11.66 4.03 -8.18
N ARG A 171 11.41 5.32 -8.39
CA ARG A 171 10.37 5.79 -9.33
C ARG A 171 10.55 5.15 -10.70
N GLY A 172 9.47 4.63 -11.26
CA GLY A 172 9.44 3.96 -12.55
C GLY A 172 9.87 2.50 -12.53
N SER A 173 10.26 1.95 -11.37
CA SER A 173 10.54 0.52 -11.23
C SER A 173 9.29 -0.29 -11.54
N ARG A 174 9.43 -1.33 -12.36
CA ARG A 174 8.32 -2.23 -12.65
C ARG A 174 8.17 -3.27 -11.56
N VAL A 175 7.00 -3.33 -10.94
CA VAL A 175 6.67 -4.33 -9.93
C VAL A 175 5.42 -5.11 -10.34
N THR A 176 5.34 -6.35 -9.87
CA THR A 176 4.17 -7.22 -9.99
C THR A 176 3.59 -7.42 -8.59
N VAL A 177 2.28 -7.31 -8.47
CA VAL A 177 1.53 -7.60 -7.25
C VAL A 177 0.63 -8.80 -7.51
N THR A 178 0.61 -9.74 -6.58
CA THR A 178 -0.39 -10.80 -6.46
C THR A 178 -1.02 -10.65 -5.10
N ALA A 179 -2.34 -10.54 -5.03
CA ALA A 179 -3.08 -10.17 -3.84
C ALA A 179 -4.43 -10.88 -3.76
N TYR A 180 -5.02 -10.91 -2.57
CA TYR A 180 -6.35 -11.49 -2.33
C TYR A 180 -7.28 -10.41 -1.78
N ALA A 181 -8.43 -10.23 -2.42
CA ALA A 181 -9.51 -9.41 -1.86
C ALA A 181 -10.09 -10.09 -0.61
N ALA A 182 -10.44 -9.33 0.43
CA ALA A 182 -11.04 -9.88 1.64
C ALA A 182 -12.32 -10.66 1.33
N GLY A 183 -12.51 -11.78 1.98
CA GLY A 183 -13.68 -12.61 1.73
C GLY A 183 -13.59 -14.04 2.26
N VAL A 184 -14.56 -14.83 1.87
CA VAL A 184 -14.59 -16.29 2.09
C VAL A 184 -14.32 -16.96 0.75
N GLY A 185 -13.31 -17.83 0.68
CA GLY A 185 -12.87 -18.43 -0.57
C GLY A 185 -12.19 -17.42 -1.50
N GLY A 186 -12.25 -17.65 -2.80
CA GLY A 186 -11.75 -16.76 -3.83
C GLY A 186 -10.35 -17.08 -4.34
N ARG A 187 -9.96 -16.34 -5.37
CA ARG A 187 -8.68 -16.50 -6.08
C ARG A 187 -7.95 -15.18 -6.14
N PRO A 188 -6.62 -15.18 -6.34
CA PRO A 188 -5.87 -13.95 -6.35
C PRO A 188 -6.17 -13.09 -7.57
N ILE A 189 -6.01 -11.80 -7.38
CA ILE A 189 -5.92 -10.77 -8.41
C ILE A 189 -4.48 -10.29 -8.51
N GLY A 190 -4.10 -9.78 -9.66
CA GLY A 190 -2.73 -9.31 -9.87
C GLY A 190 -2.67 -8.12 -10.80
N CYS A 191 -1.58 -7.40 -10.68
CA CYS A 191 -1.29 -6.19 -11.42
C CYS A 191 0.21 -6.09 -11.68
N GLN A 192 0.59 -5.45 -12.79
CA GLN A 192 1.97 -5.06 -13.05
C GLN A 192 1.99 -3.61 -13.51
N ALA A 193 2.69 -2.75 -12.76
CA ALA A 193 2.78 -1.34 -13.07
C ALA A 193 4.16 -0.75 -12.74
N GLY A 194 4.42 0.45 -13.23
CA GLY A 194 5.58 1.25 -12.83
C GLY A 194 5.25 2.02 -11.56
N THR A 195 6.19 2.02 -10.60
CA THR A 195 6.03 2.72 -9.32
C THR A 195 6.21 4.23 -9.46
N GLY A 196 5.47 4.98 -8.65
CA GLY A 196 5.71 6.38 -8.35
C GLY A 196 6.35 6.56 -6.97
N ILE A 197 6.51 7.82 -6.56
CA ILE A 197 6.87 8.21 -5.19
C ILE A 197 6.08 9.47 -4.87
N THR A 198 5.33 9.45 -3.77
CA THR A 198 4.58 10.61 -3.28
C THR A 198 5.52 11.73 -2.83
N ALA A 199 4.99 12.94 -2.61
CA ALA A 199 5.75 14.04 -2.02
C ALA A 199 6.24 13.70 -0.59
N GLY A 200 5.52 12.85 0.13
CA GLY A 200 5.89 12.34 1.45
C GLY A 200 6.95 11.22 1.43
N GLY A 201 7.39 10.78 0.25
CA GLY A 201 8.42 9.74 0.10
C GLY A 201 7.89 8.31 0.22
N PHE A 202 6.58 8.10 0.16
CA PHE A 202 6.01 6.75 0.08
C PHE A 202 6.03 6.26 -1.36
N PRO A 203 6.47 5.02 -1.62
CA PRO A 203 6.24 4.37 -2.90
C PRO A 203 4.74 4.28 -3.20
N GLU A 204 4.35 4.56 -4.44
CA GLU A 204 2.98 4.46 -4.93
C GLU A 204 2.89 3.58 -6.17
N LEU A 205 1.80 2.86 -6.32
CA LEU A 205 1.54 1.96 -7.44
C LEU A 205 0.18 2.30 -8.06
N PRO A 206 0.15 2.93 -9.24
CA PRO A 206 -1.10 3.23 -9.96
C PRO A 206 -1.66 1.96 -10.59
N CYS A 207 -2.45 1.23 -9.81
CA CYS A 207 -3.14 0.01 -10.24
C CYS A 207 -4.53 -0.03 -9.61
N ALA A 208 -5.56 0.13 -10.43
CA ALA A 208 -6.95 0.09 -9.98
C ALA A 208 -7.39 -1.31 -9.59
N GLY A 209 -8.29 -1.41 -8.61
CA GLY A 209 -8.93 -2.67 -8.20
C GLY A 209 -8.13 -3.50 -7.20
N LEU A 210 -7.11 -2.93 -6.57
CA LEU A 210 -6.49 -3.51 -5.38
C LEU A 210 -7.27 -3.03 -4.16
N VAL A 211 -8.29 -3.78 -3.81
CA VAL A 211 -9.32 -3.48 -2.79
C VAL A 211 -8.94 -4.03 -1.41
N ASP A 212 -9.83 -3.87 -0.42
CA ASP A 212 -9.69 -4.45 0.92
C ASP A 212 -9.27 -5.92 0.89
N GLY A 213 -8.38 -6.30 1.79
CA GLY A 213 -7.76 -7.64 1.83
C GLY A 213 -6.48 -7.76 1.02
N THR A 214 -6.21 -6.86 0.08
CA THR A 214 -4.93 -6.82 -0.63
C THR A 214 -3.78 -6.29 0.22
N SER A 215 -4.08 -5.70 1.38
CA SER A 215 -3.11 -5.30 2.41
C SER A 215 -2.09 -6.40 2.70
N GLY A 216 -0.81 -6.04 2.77
CA GLY A 216 0.30 -6.97 2.95
C GLY A 216 0.75 -7.71 1.68
N ALA A 217 0.07 -7.53 0.54
CA ALA A 217 0.49 -8.14 -0.72
C ALA A 217 1.86 -7.61 -1.17
N PRO A 218 2.78 -8.50 -1.61
CA PRO A 218 4.14 -8.11 -1.95
C PRO A 218 4.21 -7.36 -3.28
N TRP A 219 5.03 -6.31 -3.34
CA TRP A 219 5.48 -5.67 -4.58
C TRP A 219 6.77 -6.33 -5.04
N VAL A 220 6.70 -7.10 -6.10
CA VAL A 220 7.79 -8.00 -6.49
C VAL A 220 8.46 -7.51 -7.78
N SER A 221 9.80 -7.46 -7.76
CA SER A 221 10.66 -7.30 -8.93
C SER A 221 11.55 -8.55 -9.08
N GLY A 222 11.27 -9.38 -10.08
CA GLY A 222 11.93 -10.69 -10.21
C GLY A 222 11.57 -11.64 -9.06
N SER A 223 12.53 -11.96 -8.19
CA SER A 223 12.34 -12.73 -6.96
C SER A 223 12.47 -11.90 -5.68
N THR A 224 12.56 -10.56 -5.82
CA THR A 224 12.81 -9.66 -4.71
C THR A 224 11.53 -8.90 -4.36
N VAL A 225 11.12 -8.94 -3.08
CA VAL A 225 10.04 -8.10 -2.56
C VAL A 225 10.62 -6.74 -2.16
N THR A 226 10.05 -5.67 -2.71
CA THR A 226 10.54 -4.29 -2.56
C THR A 226 9.54 -3.37 -1.87
N GLY A 227 8.40 -3.91 -1.46
CA GLY A 227 7.33 -3.22 -0.75
C GLY A 227 6.17 -4.16 -0.47
N VAL A 228 5.19 -3.67 0.27
CA VAL A 228 3.89 -4.34 0.50
C VAL A 228 2.77 -3.31 0.36
N ILE A 229 1.57 -3.73 0.06
CA ILE A 229 0.39 -2.86 0.18
C ILE A 229 0.19 -2.54 1.66
N GLY A 230 0.32 -1.28 2.03
CA GLY A 230 0.27 -0.77 3.40
C GLY A 230 0.85 0.64 3.49
N GLY A 231 1.04 1.13 4.71
CA GLY A 231 1.68 2.42 4.96
C GLY A 231 0.73 3.61 4.86
N LEU A 232 1.00 4.53 3.95
CA LEU A 232 0.17 5.74 3.78
C LEU A 232 -1.27 5.33 3.51
N ASP A 233 -2.21 5.89 4.30
CA ASP A 233 -3.64 5.59 4.19
C ASP A 233 -3.92 4.07 4.18
N GLY A 234 -3.21 3.29 5.04
CA GLY A 234 -3.36 1.83 5.12
C GLY A 234 -3.03 1.04 3.87
N GLY A 235 -2.40 1.68 2.89
CA GLY A 235 -2.13 1.12 1.57
C GLY A 235 -2.93 1.76 0.44
N GLY A 236 -3.84 2.69 0.75
CA GLY A 236 -4.63 3.49 -0.18
C GLY A 236 -6.12 3.48 0.13
N CYS A 237 -6.72 4.68 0.27
CA CYS A 237 -8.17 4.86 0.49
C CYS A 237 -8.99 4.92 -0.81
N THR A 238 -8.38 4.73 -1.94
CA THR A 238 -9.05 4.67 -3.26
C THR A 238 -8.57 3.45 -4.04
N ASP A 239 -9.45 2.89 -4.84
CA ASP A 239 -9.13 1.70 -5.63
C ASP A 239 -8.15 1.97 -6.79
N ASP A 240 -7.72 3.21 -7.01
CA ASP A 240 -6.91 3.60 -8.16
C ASP A 240 -5.40 3.53 -7.92
N VAL A 241 -4.98 3.66 -6.66
CA VAL A 241 -3.57 3.68 -6.28
C VAL A 241 -3.36 2.98 -4.95
N SER A 242 -2.30 2.19 -4.86
CA SER A 242 -1.85 1.59 -3.61
C SER A 242 -0.52 2.20 -3.18
N TYR A 243 -0.25 2.17 -1.88
CA TYR A 243 0.99 2.66 -1.29
C TYR A 243 1.76 1.52 -0.61
N SER A 244 3.05 1.77 -0.38
CA SER A 244 3.90 0.90 0.43
C SER A 244 4.65 1.73 1.47
N PRO A 245 4.86 1.21 2.70
CA PRO A 245 5.90 1.75 3.55
C PRO A 245 7.24 1.66 2.82
N PRO A 246 8.14 2.66 2.94
CA PRO A 246 9.46 2.58 2.33
C PRO A 246 10.30 1.50 3.03
N PHE A 247 10.71 0.48 2.30
CA PHE A 247 11.64 -0.55 2.81
C PHE A 247 13.05 0.05 2.89
N ASP A 248 13.58 0.08 4.09
CA ASP A 248 14.86 0.68 4.45
C ASP A 248 15.67 -0.23 5.41
N ASP A 249 16.68 0.32 6.04
CA ASP A 249 17.51 -0.39 7.03
C ASP A 249 16.69 -0.89 8.23
N HIS A 250 15.59 -0.22 8.60
CA HIS A 250 14.71 -0.71 9.67
C HIS A 250 13.99 -1.99 9.26
N THR A 251 13.54 -2.07 8.00
CA THR A 251 12.92 -3.30 7.47
C THR A 251 13.92 -4.44 7.47
N ALA A 252 15.15 -4.19 7.02
CA ALA A 252 16.22 -5.20 7.03
C ALA A 252 16.57 -5.64 8.47
N ALA A 253 16.65 -4.70 9.42
CA ALA A 253 16.88 -5.01 10.81
C ALA A 253 15.76 -5.83 11.45
N LEU A 254 14.49 -5.57 11.06
CA LEU A 254 13.35 -6.35 11.51
C LEU A 254 13.43 -7.80 11.02
N VAL A 255 13.77 -8.03 9.74
CA VAL A 255 13.97 -9.37 9.19
C VAL A 255 15.10 -10.08 9.91
N ALA A 256 16.26 -9.44 10.10
CA ALA A 256 17.38 -10.02 10.83
C ALA A 256 17.01 -10.40 12.28
N ARG A 257 16.20 -9.58 12.96
CA ARG A 257 15.67 -9.90 14.29
C ARG A 257 14.74 -11.11 14.25
N ALA A 258 13.88 -11.20 13.25
CA ALA A 258 13.00 -12.35 13.07
C ALA A 258 13.81 -13.64 12.78
N GLU A 259 14.85 -13.58 11.95
CA GLU A 259 15.74 -14.71 11.66
C GLU A 259 16.48 -15.20 12.91
N ALA A 260 16.97 -14.28 13.73
CA ALA A 260 17.64 -14.60 14.98
C ALA A 260 16.73 -15.30 16.00
N GLY A 261 15.42 -15.19 15.83
CA GLY A 261 14.43 -15.77 16.74
C GLY A 261 14.25 -14.92 18.02
N GLY A 262 13.61 -15.51 19.00
CA GLY A 262 13.27 -14.83 20.25
C GLY A 262 11.78 -14.51 20.34
N PRO A 263 11.35 -13.84 21.43
CA PRO A 263 9.95 -13.53 21.62
C PRO A 263 9.46 -12.53 20.55
N GLY A 264 8.24 -12.74 20.07
CA GLY A 264 7.55 -11.77 19.23
C GLY A 264 7.12 -10.53 20.01
N ASP A 265 6.68 -9.52 19.28
CA ASP A 265 6.11 -8.30 19.83
C ASP A 265 4.61 -8.47 20.08
N THR A 266 4.07 -7.58 20.93
CA THR A 266 2.63 -7.42 21.09
C THR A 266 2.15 -6.33 20.15
N ALA A 267 1.27 -6.67 19.23
CA ALA A 267 0.66 -5.70 18.34
C ALA A 267 -0.22 -4.70 19.13
N PRO A 268 -0.38 -3.47 18.65
CA PRO A 268 -1.35 -2.53 19.20
C PRO A 268 -2.76 -3.11 19.18
N SER A 269 -3.56 -2.82 20.22
CA SER A 269 -4.95 -3.24 20.27
C SER A 269 -5.83 -2.40 19.35
N GLY A 270 -6.89 -3.02 18.83
CA GLY A 270 -7.84 -2.41 17.90
C GLY A 270 -7.42 -2.55 16.43
N ILE A 271 -8.43 -2.50 15.57
CA ILE A 271 -8.26 -2.47 14.12
C ILE A 271 -7.92 -1.03 13.73
N ASP A 272 -6.95 -0.88 12.86
CA ASP A 272 -6.61 0.40 12.24
C ASP A 272 -7.39 0.51 10.93
N ASP A 273 -8.25 1.50 10.86
CA ASP A 273 -8.97 1.87 9.64
C ASP A 273 -8.61 3.32 9.31
N PRO A 274 -7.56 3.54 8.53
CA PRO A 274 -7.06 4.88 8.22
C PRO A 274 -7.92 5.61 7.17
N CYS A 275 -8.89 4.94 6.55
CA CYS A 275 -9.80 5.49 5.56
C CYS A 275 -11.17 5.88 6.13
#